data_c02fbe386c1eb971b6cfc7e0c15df674
#
_entry.id   c02fbe386c1eb971b6cfc7e0c15df674
#
_cell.length_a   1.000
_cell.length_b   1.000
_cell.length_c   1.000
_cell.angle_alpha   90.00
_cell.angle_beta   90.00
_cell.angle_gamma   90.00
#
_symmetry.space_group_name_H-M   'P 1'
#
loop_
_entity.id
_entity.type
_entity.pdbx_description
1 polymer ?
#
loop_
_entity_poly.entity_id
_entity_poly.type
_entity_poly.pdbx_seq_one_letter_code
_entity_poly.pdbx_strand_id
1 'polypeptide(L)'
;GYSQSAVTVQVQQLENELGVRLFDRIGKTVSITHYGQEFIPYARDVVSAAARAVSFTVEERDLTGTLRIGTIESIMTASFGEILPLYHERCPHVNTQLIESDTKTLSDMLMHNEVDLIYTLDDMGYDAQRVKLFECPQDIVIVASPKHRFAAAKQLKLADLVDEPFVLMPQSNSYRHQFDVELAHQKLTIRPFLELESTSMVMQLLEHSPYLSVLPRYTARRRAEEGRLAILPVTDCHMEQWSQLVHHRDK
;
A
#
# COMPACT_ATOMS: atom_id res chain seq x y z
N GLY A 1 19.58 20.04 17.04
CA GLY A 1 18.13 20.30 16.89
C GLY A 1 17.82 21.76 17.18
N TYR A 2 16.87 22.36 16.48
CA TYR A 2 16.40 23.72 16.73
C TYR A 2 15.54 23.76 17.99
N SER A 3 15.63 24.84 18.78
CA SER A 3 14.71 25.05 19.92
C SER A 3 13.31 25.38 19.39
N GLN A 4 12.28 25.08 20.17
CA GLN A 4 10.87 25.40 19.81
C GLN A 4 10.67 26.90 19.50
N SER A 5 11.38 27.78 20.21
CA SER A 5 11.35 29.22 19.97
C SER A 5 11.95 29.58 18.60
N ALA A 6 13.04 28.95 18.20
CA ALA A 6 13.66 29.18 16.89
C ALA A 6 12.74 28.76 15.74
N VAL A 7 12.08 27.58 15.84
CA VAL A 7 11.10 27.14 14.86
C VAL A 7 9.92 28.11 14.77
N THR A 8 9.44 28.62 15.91
CA THR A 8 8.35 29.60 15.94
C THR A 8 8.68 30.88 15.19
N VAL A 9 9.89 31.40 15.37
CA VAL A 9 10.36 32.62 14.68
C VAL A 9 10.46 32.40 13.18
N GLN A 10 11.01 31.25 12.74
CA GLN A 10 11.13 30.92 11.31
C GLN A 10 9.76 30.76 10.63
N VAL A 11 8.82 30.08 11.29
CA VAL A 11 7.44 29.95 10.76
C VAL A 11 6.79 31.33 10.63
N GLN A 12 6.95 32.20 11.62
CA GLN A 12 6.39 33.55 11.61
C GLN A 12 6.98 34.42 10.50
N GLN A 13 8.29 34.25 10.23
CA GLN A 13 8.95 34.93 9.13
C GLN A 13 8.42 34.45 7.77
N LEU A 14 8.24 33.15 7.61
CA LEU A 14 7.65 32.56 6.40
C LEU A 14 6.20 33.06 6.17
N GLU A 15 5.37 33.07 7.22
CA GLU A 15 4.01 33.58 7.16
C GLU A 15 3.97 35.06 6.73
N ASN A 16 4.91 35.88 7.22
CA ASN A 16 5.05 37.27 6.84
C ASN A 16 5.44 37.44 5.35
N GLU A 17 6.36 36.60 4.85
CA GLU A 17 6.78 36.62 3.46
C GLU A 17 5.65 36.17 2.50
N LEU A 18 4.86 35.18 2.92
CA LEU A 18 3.72 34.69 2.14
C LEU A 18 2.47 35.60 2.27
N GLY A 19 2.42 36.47 3.28
CA GLY A 19 1.26 37.33 3.54
C GLY A 19 0.03 36.59 4.07
N VAL A 20 0.17 35.32 4.47
CA VAL A 20 -0.92 34.49 5.00
C VAL A 20 -0.44 33.71 6.23
N ARG A 21 -1.38 33.37 7.11
CA ARG A 21 -1.09 32.49 8.26
C ARG A 21 -1.20 31.03 7.85
N LEU A 22 -0.18 30.26 8.17
CA LEU A 22 -0.14 28.81 7.95
C LEU A 22 -0.62 28.04 9.17
N PHE A 23 -0.51 28.66 10.37
CA PHE A 23 -0.92 28.07 11.65
C PHE A 23 -1.78 29.03 12.46
N ASP A 24 -2.84 28.50 13.06
CA ASP A 24 -3.63 29.17 14.09
C ASP A 24 -3.14 28.75 15.47
N ARG A 25 -3.08 29.73 16.37
CA ARG A 25 -2.71 29.53 17.79
C ARG A 25 -3.91 29.87 18.65
N ILE A 26 -4.57 28.84 19.20
CA ILE A 26 -5.69 28.99 20.10
C ILE A 26 -5.22 28.49 21.47
N GLY A 27 -4.85 29.41 22.35
CA GLY A 27 -4.30 29.11 23.67
C GLY A 27 -2.95 28.39 23.57
N LYS A 28 -2.88 27.14 24.05
CA LYS A 28 -1.67 26.28 23.97
C LYS A 28 -1.66 25.33 22.76
N THR A 29 -2.70 25.34 21.97
CA THR A 29 -2.84 24.43 20.81
C THR A 29 -2.48 25.17 19.52
N VAL A 30 -1.72 24.48 18.66
CA VAL A 30 -1.38 24.94 17.31
C VAL A 30 -2.13 24.05 16.33
N SER A 31 -2.91 24.65 15.44
CA SER A 31 -3.62 23.97 14.36
C SER A 31 -3.21 24.55 13.00
N ILE A 32 -3.24 23.75 11.96
CA ILE A 32 -2.94 24.20 10.61
C ILE A 32 -4.15 24.93 10.02
N THR A 33 -3.94 26.06 9.35
CA THR A 33 -4.99 26.79 8.64
C THR A 33 -5.30 26.15 7.27
N HIS A 34 -6.35 26.62 6.60
CA HIS A 34 -6.64 26.25 5.22
C HIS A 34 -5.44 26.59 4.28
N TYR A 35 -4.88 27.80 4.39
CA TYR A 35 -3.67 28.19 3.65
C TYR A 35 -2.46 27.32 4.00
N GLY A 36 -2.33 26.91 5.25
CA GLY A 36 -1.29 25.98 5.68
C GLY A 36 -1.42 24.61 4.98
N GLN A 37 -2.64 24.09 4.88
CA GLN A 37 -2.90 22.83 4.17
C GLN A 37 -2.55 22.94 2.68
N GLU A 38 -2.95 24.02 2.01
CA GLU A 38 -2.61 24.26 0.62
C GLU A 38 -1.10 24.48 0.39
N PHE A 39 -0.38 24.99 1.39
CA PHE A 39 1.07 25.22 1.30
C PHE A 39 1.90 23.95 1.50
N ILE A 40 1.39 22.90 2.15
CA ILE A 40 2.13 21.64 2.41
C ILE A 40 2.78 21.06 1.14
N PRO A 41 2.09 20.92 -0.01
CA PRO A 41 2.73 20.40 -1.24
C PRO A 41 3.96 21.20 -1.65
N TYR A 42 3.86 22.52 -1.65
CA TYR A 42 4.97 23.42 -2.04
C TYR A 42 6.15 23.32 -1.06
N ALA A 43 5.87 23.26 0.24
CA ALA A 43 6.91 23.06 1.26
C ALA A 43 7.65 21.72 1.06
N ARG A 44 6.92 20.64 0.73
CA ARG A 44 7.50 19.33 0.43
C ARG A 44 8.38 19.37 -0.82
N ASP A 45 7.97 20.05 -1.87
CA ASP A 45 8.76 20.18 -3.10
C ASP A 45 10.09 20.90 -2.84
N VAL A 46 10.07 21.97 -2.05
CA VAL A 46 11.28 22.70 -1.65
C VAL A 46 12.22 21.82 -0.83
N VAL A 47 11.70 21.13 0.20
CA VAL A 47 12.50 20.22 1.04
C VAL A 47 13.08 19.07 0.22
N SER A 48 12.29 18.48 -0.68
CA SER A 48 12.72 17.41 -1.59
C SER A 48 13.80 17.91 -2.57
N ALA A 49 13.64 19.12 -3.12
CA ALA A 49 14.65 19.73 -3.98
C ALA A 49 15.96 20.01 -3.23
N ALA A 50 15.87 20.50 -1.99
CA ALA A 50 17.04 20.72 -1.14
C ALA A 50 17.77 19.39 -0.80
N ALA A 51 17.02 18.34 -0.48
CA ALA A 51 17.58 17.00 -0.25
C ALA A 51 18.31 16.47 -1.49
N ARG A 52 17.71 16.61 -2.69
CA ARG A 52 18.37 16.24 -3.96
C ARG A 52 19.64 17.07 -4.21
N ALA A 53 19.62 18.36 -3.86
CA ALA A 53 20.81 19.20 -4.01
C ALA A 53 21.96 18.79 -3.06
N VAL A 54 21.63 18.37 -1.84
CA VAL A 54 22.61 17.85 -0.87
C VAL A 54 23.17 16.49 -1.33
N SER A 55 22.35 15.62 -1.92
CA SER A 55 22.77 14.32 -2.43
C SER A 55 23.38 14.36 -3.84
N PHE A 56 23.48 15.53 -4.46
CA PHE A 56 23.98 15.70 -5.83
C PHE A 56 25.40 15.17 -6.05
N THR A 57 26.22 15.11 -5.00
CA THR A 57 27.63 14.65 -5.08
C THR A 57 27.82 13.16 -4.78
N VAL A 58 26.76 12.44 -4.39
CA VAL A 58 26.82 11.00 -4.11
C VAL A 58 26.20 10.27 -5.30
N GLU A 59 27.02 9.57 -6.07
CA GLU A 59 26.52 8.68 -7.11
C GLU A 59 25.74 7.52 -6.46
N GLU A 60 24.66 7.05 -7.10
CA GLU A 60 23.86 5.91 -6.60
C GLU A 60 24.74 4.69 -6.30
N ARG A 61 25.80 4.49 -7.10
CA ARG A 61 26.75 3.39 -6.95
C ARG A 61 27.64 3.48 -5.70
N ASP A 62 27.79 4.66 -5.14
CA ASP A 62 28.62 4.89 -3.95
C ASP A 62 27.81 4.81 -2.65
N LEU A 63 26.50 4.64 -2.76
CA LEU A 63 25.63 4.43 -1.60
C LEU A 63 25.98 3.12 -0.91
N THR A 64 26.17 3.19 0.40
CA THR A 64 26.49 2.04 1.26
C THR A 64 25.53 1.99 2.46
N GLY A 65 25.45 0.85 3.11
CA GLY A 65 24.65 0.68 4.32
C GLY A 65 23.61 -0.41 4.17
N THR A 66 22.58 -0.36 5.02
CA THR A 66 21.48 -1.33 4.99
C THR A 66 20.16 -0.61 4.82
N LEU A 67 19.36 -1.07 3.85
CA LEU A 67 17.98 -0.65 3.62
C LEU A 67 17.04 -1.76 4.07
N ARG A 68 16.23 -1.50 5.09
CA ARG A 68 15.24 -2.43 5.65
C ARG A 68 13.86 -2.06 5.13
N ILE A 69 13.26 -2.96 4.36
CA ILE A 69 11.97 -2.75 3.71
C ILE A 69 10.97 -3.73 4.31
N GLY A 70 9.93 -3.20 4.97
CA GLY A 70 8.77 -3.98 5.38
C GLY A 70 7.76 -4.09 4.23
N THR A 71 7.20 -5.27 4.00
CA THR A 71 6.19 -5.47 2.97
C THR A 71 5.26 -6.65 3.29
N ILE A 72 4.10 -6.68 2.64
CA ILE A 72 3.17 -7.81 2.73
C ILE A 72 3.47 -8.85 1.64
N GLU A 73 3.10 -10.12 1.88
CA GLU A 73 3.40 -11.25 0.99
C GLU A 73 2.95 -11.00 -0.46
N SER A 74 1.74 -10.45 -0.64
CA SER A 74 1.18 -10.23 -1.98
C SER A 74 2.01 -9.26 -2.83
N ILE A 75 2.52 -8.16 -2.24
CA ILE A 75 3.39 -7.20 -2.90
C ILE A 75 4.79 -7.80 -3.10
N MET A 76 5.33 -8.46 -2.08
CA MET A 76 6.64 -9.09 -2.15
C MET A 76 6.71 -10.06 -3.34
N THR A 77 5.75 -10.97 -3.42
CA THR A 77 5.68 -11.98 -4.48
C THR A 77 5.45 -11.40 -5.87
N ALA A 78 4.63 -10.34 -5.98
CA ALA A 78 4.26 -9.77 -7.27
C ALA A 78 5.31 -8.79 -7.84
N SER A 79 6.08 -8.09 -6.98
CA SER A 79 6.84 -6.92 -7.42
C SER A 79 8.35 -7.02 -7.15
N PHE A 80 8.76 -7.58 -6.01
CA PHE A 80 10.17 -7.50 -5.60
C PHE A 80 11.11 -8.38 -6.43
N GLY A 81 10.59 -9.43 -7.09
CA GLY A 81 11.38 -10.23 -8.01
C GLY A 81 11.94 -9.43 -9.20
N GLU A 82 11.25 -8.37 -9.61
CA GLU A 82 11.70 -7.47 -10.69
C GLU A 82 12.43 -6.24 -10.15
N ILE A 83 12.00 -5.70 -9.00
CA ILE A 83 12.55 -4.47 -8.41
C ILE A 83 13.96 -4.69 -7.87
N LEU A 84 14.20 -5.76 -7.10
CA LEU A 84 15.47 -5.98 -6.41
C LEU A 84 16.69 -6.11 -7.33
N PRO A 85 16.63 -6.85 -8.47
CA PRO A 85 17.75 -6.89 -9.40
C PRO A 85 18.10 -5.51 -9.96
N LEU A 86 17.10 -4.70 -10.33
CA LEU A 86 17.29 -3.34 -10.84
C LEU A 86 17.86 -2.41 -9.77
N TYR A 87 17.40 -2.56 -8.52
CA TYR A 87 17.93 -1.79 -7.40
C TYR A 87 19.40 -2.15 -7.11
N HIS A 88 19.72 -3.44 -7.07
CA HIS A 88 21.09 -3.90 -6.84
C HIS A 88 22.06 -3.46 -7.95
N GLU A 89 21.61 -3.42 -9.21
CA GLU A 89 22.42 -2.89 -10.31
C GLU A 89 22.80 -1.41 -10.10
N ARG A 90 21.86 -0.60 -9.57
CA ARG A 90 22.09 0.83 -9.30
C ARG A 90 22.85 1.08 -7.99
N CYS A 91 22.57 0.30 -6.96
CA CYS A 91 23.09 0.47 -5.60
C CYS A 91 23.78 -0.83 -5.11
N PRO A 92 24.90 -1.25 -5.74
CA PRO A 92 25.51 -2.58 -5.50
C PRO A 92 26.08 -2.75 -4.09
N HIS A 93 26.34 -1.66 -3.37
CA HIS A 93 26.93 -1.67 -2.03
C HIS A 93 25.92 -1.47 -0.91
N VAL A 94 24.63 -1.39 -1.25
CA VAL A 94 23.55 -1.35 -0.26
C VAL A 94 23.07 -2.76 0.05
N ASN A 95 23.13 -3.15 1.32
CA ASN A 95 22.56 -4.38 1.79
C ASN A 95 21.04 -4.20 1.97
N THR A 96 20.23 -4.93 1.20
CA THR A 96 18.76 -4.83 1.28
C THR A 96 18.19 -5.98 2.10
N GLN A 97 17.36 -5.65 3.09
CA GLN A 97 16.63 -6.61 3.91
C GLN A 97 15.13 -6.44 3.66
N LEU A 98 14.48 -7.53 3.24
CA LEU A 98 13.01 -7.59 3.15
C LEU A 98 12.45 -8.28 4.38
N ILE A 99 11.45 -7.65 4.98
CA ILE A 99 10.76 -8.15 6.18
C ILE A 99 9.29 -8.27 5.82
N GLU A 100 8.77 -9.49 5.85
CA GLU A 100 7.36 -9.77 5.60
C GLU A 100 6.58 -9.76 6.91
N SER A 101 5.45 -9.06 6.93
CA SER A 101 4.49 -9.12 8.02
C SER A 101 3.13 -8.52 7.57
N ASP A 102 2.15 -8.51 8.46
CA ASP A 102 0.89 -7.79 8.25
C ASP A 102 1.07 -6.26 8.35
N THR A 103 0.16 -5.51 7.74
CA THR A 103 0.24 -4.04 7.64
C THR A 103 0.33 -3.34 9.00
N LYS A 104 -0.35 -3.88 10.03
CA LYS A 104 -0.32 -3.30 11.38
C LYS A 104 1.05 -3.47 12.01
N THR A 105 1.59 -4.69 12.00
CA THR A 105 2.93 -4.98 12.52
C THR A 105 3.99 -4.17 11.79
N LEU A 106 3.93 -4.07 10.45
CA LEU A 106 4.85 -3.25 9.66
C LEU A 106 4.76 -1.77 10.02
N SER A 107 3.56 -1.28 10.32
CA SER A 107 3.35 0.08 10.79
C SER A 107 4.03 0.33 12.13
N ASP A 108 3.90 -0.60 13.07
CA ASP A 108 4.55 -0.52 14.38
C ASP A 108 6.08 -0.58 14.24
N MET A 109 6.61 -1.46 13.39
CA MET A 109 8.04 -1.57 13.08
C MET A 109 8.61 -0.28 12.47
N LEU A 110 7.86 0.39 11.59
CA LEU A 110 8.24 1.68 11.02
C LEU A 110 8.34 2.75 12.11
N MET A 111 7.36 2.80 13.01
CA MET A 111 7.35 3.76 14.13
C MET A 111 8.49 3.53 15.12
N HIS A 112 8.90 2.27 15.33
CA HIS A 112 10.01 1.91 16.20
C HIS A 112 11.38 1.89 15.50
N ASN A 113 11.45 2.34 14.24
CA ASN A 113 12.69 2.38 13.47
C ASN A 113 13.34 1.00 13.21
N GLU A 114 12.53 -0.06 13.22
CA GLU A 114 12.96 -1.42 12.91
C GLU A 114 13.04 -1.65 11.41
N VAL A 115 12.23 -0.91 10.62
CA VAL A 115 12.31 -0.81 9.16
C VAL A 115 12.48 0.65 8.72
N ASP A 116 13.04 0.86 7.54
CA ASP A 116 13.31 2.20 7.01
C ASP A 116 12.13 2.71 6.18
N LEU A 117 11.46 1.81 5.50
CA LEU A 117 10.22 2.08 4.75
C LEU A 117 9.35 0.83 4.73
N ILE A 118 8.05 1.02 4.47
CA ILE A 118 7.11 -0.06 4.26
C ILE A 118 6.38 0.10 2.92
N TYR A 119 6.14 -1.02 2.24
CA TYR A 119 5.32 -1.07 1.03
C TYR A 119 4.14 -2.02 1.29
N THR A 120 2.95 -1.43 1.46
CA THR A 120 1.74 -2.11 1.92
C THR A 120 0.55 -1.84 1.01
N LEU A 121 -0.52 -2.61 1.21
CA LEU A 121 -1.83 -2.42 0.59
C LEU A 121 -2.84 -2.14 1.71
N ASP A 122 -3.50 -0.99 1.66
CA ASP A 122 -4.44 -0.57 2.68
C ASP A 122 -5.44 0.45 2.12
N ASP A 123 -6.42 0.85 2.94
CA ASP A 123 -7.30 1.95 2.62
C ASP A 123 -6.54 3.28 2.56
N MET A 124 -7.10 4.25 1.85
CA MET A 124 -6.52 5.59 1.77
C MET A 124 -6.59 6.26 3.15
N GLY A 125 -5.49 6.14 3.91
CA GLY A 125 -5.36 6.74 5.24
C GLY A 125 -4.42 7.95 5.23
N TYR A 126 -4.66 8.92 6.13
CA TYR A 126 -3.73 10.00 6.44
C TYR A 126 -3.11 9.73 7.81
N ASP A 127 -1.78 9.69 7.85
CA ASP A 127 -1.02 9.63 9.08
C ASP A 127 0.04 10.75 9.08
N ALA A 128 -0.04 11.64 10.06
CA ALA A 128 0.84 12.79 10.17
C ALA A 128 2.33 12.43 10.36
N GLN A 129 2.63 11.23 10.84
CA GLN A 129 3.98 10.74 11.10
C GLN A 129 4.60 10.02 9.90
N ARG A 130 3.85 9.81 8.82
CA ARG A 130 4.27 9.11 7.62
C ARG A 130 4.37 10.04 6.42
N VAL A 131 5.35 9.79 5.59
CA VAL A 131 5.50 10.44 4.28
C VAL A 131 5.27 9.39 3.22
N LYS A 132 4.27 9.62 2.37
CA LYS A 132 3.99 8.77 1.22
C LYS A 132 4.94 9.15 0.08
N LEU A 133 5.77 8.21 -0.34
CA LEU A 133 6.65 8.32 -1.51
C LEU A 133 5.93 7.93 -2.80
N PHE A 134 5.02 6.97 -2.68
CA PHE A 134 4.25 6.42 -3.79
C PHE A 134 2.89 5.96 -3.28
N GLU A 135 1.87 6.12 -4.13
CA GLU A 135 0.50 5.66 -3.87
C GLU A 135 -0.16 5.34 -5.21
N CYS A 136 -0.80 4.17 -5.30
CA CYS A 136 -1.46 3.72 -6.52
C CYS A 136 -2.71 2.88 -6.18
N PRO A 137 -3.87 3.17 -6.81
CA PRO A 137 -5.06 2.36 -6.62
C PRO A 137 -4.86 0.95 -7.19
N GLN A 138 -5.41 -0.03 -6.49
CA GLN A 138 -5.33 -1.44 -6.82
C GLN A 138 -6.72 -2.07 -6.75
N ASP A 139 -7.22 -2.56 -7.88
CA ASP A 139 -8.47 -3.33 -7.90
C ASP A 139 -8.33 -4.61 -7.08
N ILE A 140 -9.34 -4.91 -6.30
CA ILE A 140 -9.54 -6.21 -5.66
C ILE A 140 -10.57 -6.98 -6.47
N VAL A 141 -10.22 -8.18 -6.91
CA VAL A 141 -10.99 -8.94 -7.90
C VAL A 141 -11.28 -10.35 -7.42
N ILE A 142 -12.34 -10.95 -7.96
CA ILE A 142 -12.66 -12.36 -7.74
C ILE A 142 -11.93 -13.18 -8.80
N VAL A 143 -11.22 -14.20 -8.35
CA VAL A 143 -10.33 -15.04 -9.15
C VAL A 143 -10.75 -16.51 -9.04
N ALA A 144 -10.63 -17.23 -10.15
CA ALA A 144 -10.98 -18.63 -10.27
C ALA A 144 -9.99 -19.41 -11.15
N SER A 145 -10.12 -20.74 -11.18
CA SER A 145 -9.53 -21.55 -12.24
C SER A 145 -10.10 -21.17 -13.61
N PRO A 146 -9.33 -21.24 -14.70
CA PRO A 146 -9.86 -21.05 -16.06
C PRO A 146 -10.85 -22.14 -16.47
N LYS A 147 -10.90 -23.26 -15.74
CA LYS A 147 -11.87 -24.36 -15.92
C LYS A 147 -13.13 -24.19 -15.07
N HIS A 148 -13.21 -23.15 -14.24
CA HIS A 148 -14.40 -22.89 -13.43
C HIS A 148 -15.61 -22.57 -14.32
N ARG A 149 -16.82 -23.02 -13.91
CA ARG A 149 -18.05 -22.84 -14.70
C ARG A 149 -18.34 -21.39 -15.09
N PHE A 150 -17.86 -20.42 -14.30
CA PHE A 150 -18.03 -18.99 -14.55
C PHE A 150 -16.84 -18.34 -15.27
N ALA A 151 -15.77 -19.06 -15.57
CA ALA A 151 -14.58 -18.46 -16.21
C ALA A 151 -14.85 -17.86 -17.60
N ALA A 152 -15.85 -18.42 -18.33
CA ALA A 152 -16.26 -17.91 -19.64
C ALA A 152 -17.46 -16.94 -19.57
N ALA A 153 -17.93 -16.59 -18.40
CA ALA A 153 -19.05 -15.65 -18.24
C ALA A 153 -18.66 -14.26 -18.73
N LYS A 154 -19.59 -13.57 -19.38
CA LYS A 154 -19.36 -12.18 -19.82
C LYS A 154 -19.70 -11.15 -18.74
N GLN A 155 -20.59 -11.52 -17.82
CA GLN A 155 -21.05 -10.69 -16.73
C GLN A 155 -21.57 -11.60 -15.62
N LEU A 156 -21.27 -11.25 -14.38
CA LEU A 156 -21.71 -11.92 -13.16
C LEU A 156 -22.16 -10.89 -12.14
N LYS A 157 -23.01 -11.32 -11.25
CA LYS A 157 -23.32 -10.61 -10.00
C LYS A 157 -22.71 -11.36 -8.84
N LEU A 158 -22.45 -10.65 -7.75
CA LEU A 158 -21.90 -11.26 -6.54
C LEU A 158 -22.82 -12.36 -5.98
N ALA A 159 -24.15 -12.19 -6.12
CA ALA A 159 -25.14 -13.18 -5.74
C ALA A 159 -25.03 -14.52 -6.51
N ASP A 160 -24.50 -14.53 -7.73
CA ASP A 160 -24.30 -15.75 -8.52
C ASP A 160 -23.21 -16.65 -7.93
N LEU A 161 -22.36 -16.11 -7.05
CA LEU A 161 -21.18 -16.77 -6.51
C LEU A 161 -21.33 -17.27 -5.07
N VAL A 162 -22.44 -16.95 -4.38
CA VAL A 162 -22.58 -17.23 -2.95
C VAL A 162 -22.55 -18.71 -2.57
N ASP A 163 -22.93 -19.58 -3.51
CA ASP A 163 -22.94 -21.03 -3.30
C ASP A 163 -21.64 -21.71 -3.76
N GLU A 164 -20.68 -20.94 -4.28
CA GLU A 164 -19.38 -21.47 -4.69
C GLU A 164 -18.44 -21.65 -3.49
N PRO A 165 -17.52 -22.63 -3.55
CA PRO A 165 -16.53 -22.80 -2.51
C PRO A 165 -15.43 -21.73 -2.61
N PHE A 166 -15.33 -20.88 -1.60
CA PHE A 166 -14.30 -19.85 -1.48
C PHE A 166 -13.14 -20.29 -0.59
N VAL A 167 -11.93 -19.98 -1.06
CA VAL A 167 -10.71 -19.92 -0.23
C VAL A 167 -10.41 -18.44 0.00
N LEU A 168 -10.43 -18.00 1.24
CA LEU A 168 -10.28 -16.58 1.57
C LEU A 168 -9.11 -16.36 2.53
N MET A 169 -8.60 -15.14 2.53
CA MET A 169 -7.66 -14.68 3.54
C MET A 169 -8.38 -14.57 4.90
N PRO A 170 -7.66 -14.59 6.05
CA PRO A 170 -8.25 -14.33 7.35
C PRO A 170 -8.92 -12.95 7.42
N GLN A 171 -9.88 -12.79 8.34
CA GLN A 171 -10.63 -11.55 8.50
C GLN A 171 -9.78 -10.32 8.88
N SER A 172 -8.58 -10.53 9.42
CA SER A 172 -7.61 -9.48 9.70
C SER A 172 -6.99 -8.84 8.45
N ASN A 173 -7.15 -9.49 7.29
CA ASN A 173 -6.63 -8.99 6.02
C ASN A 173 -7.53 -7.86 5.47
N SER A 174 -6.94 -6.76 5.00
CA SER A 174 -7.65 -5.56 4.58
C SER A 174 -8.63 -5.79 3.43
N TYR A 175 -8.21 -6.47 2.35
CA TYR A 175 -9.11 -6.72 1.22
C TYR A 175 -10.14 -7.82 1.51
N ARG A 176 -9.88 -8.76 2.44
CA ARG A 176 -10.91 -9.66 2.95
C ARG A 176 -11.97 -8.88 3.71
N HIS A 177 -11.58 -7.96 4.58
CA HIS A 177 -12.52 -7.11 5.30
C HIS A 177 -13.39 -6.30 4.35
N GLN A 178 -12.80 -5.70 3.32
CA GLN A 178 -13.56 -4.96 2.30
C GLN A 178 -14.58 -5.86 1.57
N PHE A 179 -14.19 -7.09 1.23
CA PHE A 179 -15.11 -8.06 0.62
C PHE A 179 -16.28 -8.40 1.55
N ASP A 180 -16.04 -8.62 2.84
CA ASP A 180 -17.08 -8.90 3.81
C ASP A 180 -18.04 -7.69 3.96
N VAL A 181 -17.55 -6.46 3.86
CA VAL A 181 -18.37 -5.23 3.84
C VAL A 181 -19.25 -5.19 2.59
N GLU A 182 -18.71 -5.50 1.40
CA GLU A 182 -19.48 -5.55 0.16
C GLU A 182 -20.58 -6.63 0.20
N LEU A 183 -20.28 -7.81 0.73
CA LEU A 183 -21.30 -8.84 0.97
C LEU A 183 -22.40 -8.35 1.89
N ALA A 184 -22.04 -7.68 2.99
CA ALA A 184 -23.01 -7.16 3.95
C ALA A 184 -23.92 -6.08 3.34
N HIS A 185 -23.38 -5.16 2.51
CA HIS A 185 -24.16 -4.16 1.78
C HIS A 185 -25.22 -4.79 0.90
N GLN A 186 -24.90 -5.93 0.28
CA GLN A 186 -25.84 -6.66 -0.57
C GLN A 186 -26.68 -7.70 0.19
N LYS A 187 -26.54 -7.80 1.52
CA LYS A 187 -27.19 -8.79 2.40
C LYS A 187 -26.86 -10.23 1.98
N LEU A 188 -25.67 -10.45 1.46
CA LEU A 188 -25.12 -11.74 1.09
C LEU A 188 -24.19 -12.25 2.19
N THR A 189 -24.01 -13.56 2.22
CA THR A 189 -23.07 -14.21 3.15
C THR A 189 -22.36 -15.33 2.41
N ILE A 190 -21.02 -15.33 2.49
CA ILE A 190 -20.17 -16.40 1.99
C ILE A 190 -19.43 -17.01 3.19
N ARG A 191 -19.55 -18.32 3.33
CA ARG A 191 -18.74 -19.07 4.31
C ARG A 191 -17.57 -19.69 3.57
N PRO A 192 -16.31 -19.28 3.86
CA PRO A 192 -15.17 -19.86 3.17
C PRO A 192 -15.07 -21.36 3.50
N PHE A 193 -14.72 -22.14 2.49
CA PHE A 193 -14.33 -23.54 2.65
C PHE A 193 -13.00 -23.67 3.39
N LEU A 194 -12.08 -22.73 3.12
CA LEU A 194 -10.74 -22.67 3.70
C LEU A 194 -10.36 -21.21 3.94
N GLU A 195 -9.73 -20.93 5.09
CA GLU A 195 -9.04 -19.68 5.35
C GLU A 195 -7.53 -19.93 5.33
N LEU A 196 -6.77 -19.10 4.60
CA LEU A 196 -5.35 -19.29 4.36
C LEU A 196 -4.64 -17.93 4.21
N GLU A 197 -3.56 -17.69 4.95
CA GLU A 197 -2.83 -16.42 4.92
C GLU A 197 -1.96 -16.21 3.68
N SER A 198 -1.50 -17.28 3.02
CA SER A 198 -0.56 -17.16 1.91
C SER A 198 -1.29 -16.95 0.57
N THR A 199 -1.13 -15.77 -0.01
CA THR A 199 -1.61 -15.40 -1.34
C THR A 199 -1.06 -16.35 -2.42
N SER A 200 0.21 -16.73 -2.31
CA SER A 200 0.87 -17.66 -3.24
C SER A 200 0.21 -19.04 -3.22
N MET A 201 -0.09 -19.54 -2.03
CA MET A 201 -0.76 -20.83 -1.87
C MET A 201 -2.21 -20.78 -2.34
N VAL A 202 -2.93 -19.69 -2.07
CA VAL A 202 -4.28 -19.46 -2.62
C VAL A 202 -4.25 -19.55 -4.14
N MET A 203 -3.37 -18.82 -4.81
CA MET A 203 -3.25 -18.85 -6.28
C MET A 203 -2.93 -20.25 -6.80
N GLN A 204 -2.05 -20.99 -6.13
CA GLN A 204 -1.71 -22.37 -6.51
C GLN A 204 -2.92 -23.31 -6.38
N LEU A 205 -3.70 -23.17 -5.31
CA LEU A 205 -4.94 -23.95 -5.13
C LEU A 205 -5.95 -23.64 -6.22
N LEU A 206 -6.14 -22.36 -6.58
CA LEU A 206 -7.10 -21.96 -7.61
C LEU A 206 -6.76 -22.54 -8.99
N GLU A 207 -5.49 -22.69 -9.35
CA GLU A 207 -5.09 -23.25 -10.64
C GLU A 207 -5.58 -24.70 -10.85
N HIS A 208 -5.77 -25.44 -9.76
CA HIS A 208 -6.06 -26.88 -9.78
C HIS A 208 -7.40 -27.28 -9.16
N SER A 209 -8.23 -26.32 -8.78
CA SER A 209 -9.49 -26.58 -8.07
C SER A 209 -10.64 -25.72 -8.58
N PRO A 210 -11.89 -26.07 -8.26
CA PRO A 210 -13.06 -25.25 -8.62
C PRO A 210 -13.30 -24.10 -7.60
N TYR A 211 -12.30 -23.69 -6.86
CA TYR A 211 -12.45 -22.68 -5.81
C TYR A 211 -12.40 -21.27 -6.38
N LEU A 212 -13.01 -20.36 -5.64
CA LEU A 212 -12.91 -18.93 -5.85
C LEU A 212 -12.09 -18.28 -4.74
N SER A 213 -11.50 -17.13 -5.04
CA SER A 213 -10.89 -16.27 -4.03
C SER A 213 -11.03 -14.81 -4.40
N VAL A 214 -10.74 -13.94 -3.43
CA VAL A 214 -10.68 -12.50 -3.59
C VAL A 214 -9.22 -12.08 -3.40
N LEU A 215 -8.65 -11.47 -4.42
CA LEU A 215 -7.23 -11.11 -4.44
C LEU A 215 -7.01 -9.75 -5.12
N PRO A 216 -5.94 -9.02 -4.77
CA PRO A 216 -5.52 -7.87 -5.55
C PRO A 216 -5.20 -8.27 -7.00
N ARG A 217 -5.70 -7.50 -7.97
CA ARG A 217 -5.53 -7.80 -9.41
C ARG A 217 -4.07 -8.02 -9.80
N TYR A 218 -3.15 -7.27 -9.21
CA TYR A 218 -1.72 -7.38 -9.54
C TYR A 218 -1.13 -8.76 -9.22
N THR A 219 -1.66 -9.47 -8.21
CA THR A 219 -1.19 -10.81 -7.86
C THR A 219 -1.60 -11.88 -8.88
N ALA A 220 -2.82 -11.73 -9.43
CA ALA A 220 -3.40 -12.68 -10.36
C ALA A 220 -3.07 -12.37 -11.83
N ARG A 221 -2.69 -11.12 -12.16
CA ARG A 221 -2.55 -10.62 -13.53
C ARG A 221 -1.69 -11.52 -14.41
N ARG A 222 -0.45 -11.81 -14.01
CA ARG A 222 0.47 -12.63 -14.80
C ARG A 222 -0.09 -14.02 -15.06
N ARG A 223 -0.65 -14.68 -14.03
CA ARG A 223 -1.26 -16.01 -14.20
C ARG A 223 -2.52 -15.98 -15.06
N ALA A 224 -3.27 -14.90 -15.05
CA ALA A 224 -4.42 -14.73 -15.92
C ALA A 224 -4.00 -14.53 -17.38
N GLU A 225 -2.96 -13.74 -17.65
CA GLU A 225 -2.36 -13.57 -18.98
C GLU A 225 -1.78 -14.89 -19.53
N GLU A 226 -1.22 -15.74 -18.67
CA GLU A 226 -0.74 -17.08 -18.97
C GLU A 226 -1.88 -18.13 -19.12
N GLY A 227 -3.14 -17.75 -18.89
CA GLY A 227 -4.29 -18.66 -18.96
C GLY A 227 -4.37 -19.68 -17.81
N ARG A 228 -3.68 -19.45 -16.71
CA ARG A 228 -3.63 -20.31 -15.52
C ARG A 228 -4.68 -19.93 -14.48
N LEU A 229 -5.13 -18.69 -14.48
CA LEU A 229 -6.24 -18.18 -13.67
C LEU A 229 -7.21 -17.40 -14.54
N ALA A 230 -8.42 -17.18 -14.05
CA ALA A 230 -9.45 -16.33 -14.65
C ALA A 230 -9.87 -15.26 -13.63
N ILE A 231 -9.90 -14.02 -14.06
CA ILE A 231 -10.52 -12.92 -13.29
C ILE A 231 -11.98 -12.87 -13.69
N LEU A 232 -12.88 -13.05 -12.74
CA LEU A 232 -14.31 -13.10 -13.00
C LEU A 232 -14.90 -11.70 -13.20
N PRO A 233 -15.75 -11.46 -14.22
CA PRO A 233 -16.32 -10.15 -14.53
C PRO A 233 -17.54 -9.84 -13.65
N VAL A 234 -17.33 -9.67 -12.34
CA VAL A 234 -18.38 -9.28 -11.40
C VAL A 234 -18.62 -7.78 -11.54
N THR A 235 -19.87 -7.37 -11.78
CA THR A 235 -20.22 -6.00 -12.19
C THR A 235 -20.91 -5.17 -11.11
N ASP A 236 -21.37 -5.80 -10.03
CA ASP A 236 -22.06 -5.17 -8.91
C ASP A 236 -21.23 -5.19 -7.61
N CYS A 237 -19.94 -5.46 -7.72
CA CYS A 237 -18.98 -5.43 -6.62
C CYS A 237 -17.73 -4.72 -7.11
N HIS A 238 -17.44 -3.55 -6.54
CA HIS A 238 -16.23 -2.79 -6.83
C HIS A 238 -15.46 -2.59 -5.54
N MET A 239 -14.25 -3.14 -5.51
CA MET A 239 -13.37 -3.06 -4.36
C MET A 239 -12.02 -2.51 -4.82
N GLU A 240 -11.53 -1.51 -4.12
CA GLU A 240 -10.27 -0.86 -4.42
C GLU A 240 -9.51 -0.59 -3.11
N GLN A 241 -8.22 -0.86 -3.12
CA GLN A 241 -7.30 -0.48 -2.06
C GLN A 241 -6.10 0.23 -2.65
N TRP A 242 -5.24 0.81 -1.82
CA TRP A 242 -4.10 1.60 -2.26
C TRP A 242 -2.80 0.91 -1.88
N SER A 243 -1.98 0.60 -2.89
CA SER A 243 -0.59 0.23 -2.62
C SER A 243 0.18 1.50 -2.28
N GLN A 244 0.87 1.50 -1.14
CA GLN A 244 1.49 2.68 -0.56
C GLN A 244 2.93 2.36 -0.13
N LEU A 245 3.89 3.16 -0.62
CA LEU A 245 5.27 3.15 -0.15
C LEU A 245 5.45 4.35 0.77
N VAL A 246 5.75 4.09 2.03
CA VAL A 246 5.84 5.13 3.06
C VAL A 246 7.09 4.98 3.93
N HIS A 247 7.59 6.10 4.42
CA HIS A 247 8.62 6.13 5.45
C HIS A 247 8.20 7.02 6.63
N HIS A 248 8.92 6.91 7.74
CA HIS A 248 8.69 7.80 8.88
C HIS A 248 9.17 9.22 8.55
N ARG A 249 8.41 10.25 8.99
CA ARG A 249 8.69 11.66 8.64
C ARG A 249 10.06 12.15 9.08
N ASP A 250 10.58 11.63 10.19
CA ASP A 250 11.84 12.08 10.79
C ASP A 250 13.08 11.35 10.22
N LYS A 251 12.89 10.57 9.14
CA LYS A 251 13.97 9.89 8.41
C LYS A 251 14.33 10.59 7.12
#